data_fa40792447f11ff1dbd70b82c0d6ad13
#
_entry.id   fa40792447f11ff1dbd70b82c0d6ad13
#
_cell.length_a   1.000
_cell.length_b   1.000
_cell.length_c   1.000
_cell.angle_alpha   90.00
_cell.angle_beta   90.00
_cell.angle_gamma   90.00
#
_symmetry.space_group_name_H-M   'P 1'
#
loop_
_entity.id
_entity.type
_entity.pdbx_description
1 polymer ?
#
loop_
_entity_poly.entity_id
_entity_poly.type
_entity_poly.pdbx_seq_one_letter_code
_entity_poly.pdbx_strand_id
1 'polypeptide(L)'
;MLPSAEQLPDSLVSCPQWLCWREQERDGKTTKVPVNPTSGNYASATDPSTWTDFETAHTFTETGDAAGLGFVFTDDDPFVGIDLDDCRVPETETTLDWAENIVETLDSYTEISPSGTGYHVIVRGNLPGDRNRKGDVELYETARFFTVTGDHVEGTPTEIREREDALETVHAEHVAPDDRIAGGQS
;
A
#
# COMPACT_ATOMS: atom_id res chain seq x y z
N MET A 1 -0.10 17.22 0.68
CA MET A 1 0.80 17.52 1.80
C MET A 1 1.53 16.24 2.23
N LEU A 2 2.80 16.36 2.56
CA LEU A 2 3.58 15.21 2.99
C LEU A 2 3.27 14.83 4.44
N PRO A 3 3.21 13.54 4.74
CA PRO A 3 3.05 13.11 6.12
C PRO A 3 4.35 13.34 6.91
N SER A 4 4.20 13.65 8.19
CA SER A 4 5.35 13.68 9.09
C SER A 4 5.54 12.29 9.69
N ALA A 5 6.71 12.06 10.30
CA ALA A 5 6.98 10.79 10.95
C ALA A 5 5.93 10.47 12.02
N GLU A 6 5.40 11.50 12.66
CA GLU A 6 4.41 11.33 13.73
C GLU A 6 3.05 10.88 13.22
N GLN A 7 2.76 11.09 11.95
CA GLN A 7 1.49 10.71 11.35
C GLN A 7 1.50 9.28 10.81
N LEU A 8 2.65 8.63 10.83
CA LEU A 8 2.83 7.30 10.29
C LEU A 8 3.16 6.30 11.40
N PRO A 9 2.87 5.00 11.18
CA PRO A 9 3.27 3.99 12.17
C PRO A 9 4.78 3.98 12.37
N ASP A 10 5.22 3.92 13.62
CA ASP A 10 6.63 3.89 13.95
C ASP A 10 7.35 2.72 13.29
N SER A 11 6.66 1.60 13.14
CA SER A 11 7.25 0.41 12.54
C SER A 11 7.61 0.61 11.07
N LEU A 12 6.92 1.49 10.37
CA LEU A 12 7.29 1.85 9.00
C LEU A 12 8.43 2.85 8.97
N VAL A 13 8.31 3.89 9.80
CA VAL A 13 9.29 4.98 9.81
C VAL A 13 10.67 4.46 10.15
N SER A 14 10.76 3.45 11.01
CA SER A 14 12.04 2.91 11.46
C SER A 14 12.71 1.98 10.44
N CYS A 15 12.02 1.61 9.37
CA CYS A 15 12.61 0.75 8.34
C CYS A 15 13.29 1.58 7.25
N PRO A 16 14.50 1.19 6.81
CA PRO A 16 15.18 1.92 5.73
C PRO A 16 14.73 1.42 4.35
N GLN A 17 13.44 1.36 4.14
CA GLN A 17 12.84 0.83 2.92
C GLN A 17 11.99 1.88 2.21
N TRP A 18 12.42 3.13 2.26
CA TRP A 18 11.70 4.25 1.67
C TRP A 18 12.33 4.69 0.37
N LEU A 19 11.46 5.03 -0.59
CA LEU A 19 11.85 5.69 -1.82
C LEU A 19 10.84 6.80 -2.07
N CYS A 20 11.01 7.49 -3.18
CA CYS A 20 10.04 8.50 -3.59
C CYS A 20 9.41 8.06 -4.89
N TRP A 21 8.38 8.78 -5.33
CA TRP A 21 7.76 8.49 -6.61
C TRP A 21 7.37 9.80 -7.28
N ARG A 22 7.26 9.74 -8.60
CA ARG A 22 6.73 10.85 -9.38
C ARG A 22 5.85 10.29 -10.48
N GLU A 23 5.02 11.17 -11.02
CA GLU A 23 4.15 10.76 -12.11
C GLU A 23 4.87 10.96 -13.44
N GLN A 24 4.71 10.01 -14.33
CA GLN A 24 5.28 10.08 -15.65
C GLN A 24 4.24 9.59 -16.65
N GLU A 25 4.10 10.32 -17.75
CA GLU A 25 3.15 9.94 -18.77
C GLU A 25 3.82 9.00 -19.77
N ARG A 26 3.17 7.87 -20.02
CA ARG A 26 3.63 6.88 -20.99
C ARG A 26 2.44 6.40 -21.80
N ASP A 27 2.52 6.51 -23.12
CA ASP A 27 1.47 6.03 -24.02
C ASP A 27 0.09 6.58 -23.64
N GLY A 28 0.04 7.84 -23.24
CA GLY A 28 -1.20 8.50 -22.87
C GLY A 28 -1.71 8.16 -21.48
N LYS A 29 -0.95 7.40 -20.71
CA LYS A 29 -1.33 7.03 -19.32
C LYS A 29 -0.33 7.58 -18.33
N THR A 30 -0.85 8.03 -17.19
CA THR A 30 -0.01 8.49 -16.10
C THR A 30 0.40 7.30 -15.23
N THR A 31 1.69 7.15 -15.00
CA THR A 31 2.25 6.07 -14.23
C THR A 31 3.09 6.64 -13.09
N LYS A 32 3.03 5.99 -11.91
CA LYS A 32 3.89 6.35 -10.79
C LYS A 32 5.19 5.59 -10.94
N VAL A 33 6.30 6.32 -11.04
CA VAL A 33 7.61 5.70 -11.19
C VAL A 33 8.42 5.94 -9.92
N PRO A 34 9.14 4.91 -9.43
CA PRO A 34 9.94 5.04 -8.22
C PRO A 34 11.21 5.85 -8.49
N VAL A 35 11.59 6.67 -7.51
CA VAL A 35 12.73 7.56 -7.59
C VAL A 35 13.62 7.33 -6.39
N ASN A 36 14.94 7.24 -6.65
CA ASN A 36 15.95 7.09 -5.60
C ASN A 36 16.14 8.42 -4.90
N PRO A 37 15.81 8.54 -3.61
CA PRO A 37 15.89 9.83 -2.91
C PRO A 37 17.32 10.32 -2.68
N THR A 38 18.31 9.47 -2.88
CA THR A 38 19.69 9.85 -2.69
C THR A 38 20.31 10.43 -3.95
N SER A 39 19.93 9.90 -5.11
CA SER A 39 20.53 10.30 -6.39
C SER A 39 19.59 11.07 -7.31
N GLY A 40 18.28 10.94 -7.12
CA GLY A 40 17.30 11.52 -8.03
C GLY A 40 17.05 10.68 -9.27
N ASN A 41 17.75 9.57 -9.41
CA ASN A 41 17.57 8.66 -10.53
C ASN A 41 16.42 7.70 -10.28
N TYR A 42 16.13 6.83 -11.23
CA TYR A 42 15.09 5.83 -11.03
C TYR A 42 15.47 4.85 -9.92
N ALA A 43 14.47 4.41 -9.18
CA ALA A 43 14.63 3.40 -8.15
C ALA A 43 13.95 2.12 -8.62
N SER A 44 14.10 1.05 -7.82
CA SER A 44 13.46 -0.21 -8.10
C SER A 44 12.97 -0.85 -6.81
N ALA A 45 11.77 -1.39 -6.82
CA ALA A 45 11.22 -2.08 -5.66
C ALA A 45 11.91 -3.42 -5.40
N THR A 46 12.85 -3.83 -6.26
CA THR A 46 13.64 -5.05 -6.08
C THR A 46 15.12 -4.77 -5.85
N ASP A 47 15.52 -3.49 -5.78
CA ASP A 47 16.92 -3.13 -5.59
C ASP A 47 17.09 -2.28 -4.33
N PRO A 48 17.51 -2.89 -3.21
CA PRO A 48 17.64 -2.17 -1.93
C PRO A 48 18.62 -0.99 -1.96
N SER A 49 19.55 -0.98 -2.90
CA SER A 49 20.49 0.13 -2.99
C SER A 49 19.83 1.43 -3.44
N THR A 50 18.59 1.36 -3.91
CA THR A 50 17.85 2.54 -4.37
C THR A 50 16.88 3.07 -3.31
N TRP A 51 16.85 2.48 -2.12
CA TRP A 51 15.99 2.90 -1.00
C TRP A 51 16.81 3.57 0.09
N THR A 52 16.12 4.27 0.99
CA THR A 52 16.79 4.95 2.09
C THR A 52 15.86 5.06 3.29
N ASP A 53 16.29 5.80 4.32
CA ASP A 53 15.44 6.02 5.49
C ASP A 53 14.34 7.04 5.18
N PHE A 54 13.36 7.09 6.08
CA PHE A 54 12.21 7.97 5.92
C PHE A 54 12.63 9.43 5.80
N GLU A 55 13.52 9.87 6.65
CA GLU A 55 13.90 11.28 6.72
C GLU A 55 14.55 11.78 5.43
N THR A 56 15.43 10.97 4.85
CA THR A 56 16.07 11.30 3.57
C THR A 56 15.04 11.37 2.45
N ALA A 57 14.13 10.40 2.40
CA ALA A 57 13.08 10.38 1.38
C ALA A 57 12.13 11.57 1.54
N HIS A 58 11.80 11.90 2.78
CA HIS A 58 10.92 13.03 3.09
C HIS A 58 11.55 14.34 2.63
N THR A 59 12.83 14.54 2.95
CA THR A 59 13.55 15.75 2.56
C THR A 59 13.63 15.89 1.04
N PHE A 60 13.91 14.79 0.34
CA PHE A 60 13.96 14.83 -1.12
C PHE A 60 12.61 15.23 -1.71
N THR A 61 11.53 14.73 -1.15
CA THR A 61 10.19 15.08 -1.63
C THR A 61 9.87 16.54 -1.35
N GLU A 62 10.32 17.07 -0.22
CA GLU A 62 10.09 18.48 0.13
C GLU A 62 10.76 19.43 -0.85
N THR A 63 11.83 19.02 -1.49
CA THR A 63 12.51 19.88 -2.48
C THR A 63 11.74 20.00 -3.79
N GLY A 64 10.70 19.20 -3.96
CA GLY A 64 9.85 19.26 -5.13
C GLY A 64 10.29 18.36 -6.28
N ASP A 65 11.31 17.54 -6.08
CA ASP A 65 11.79 16.64 -7.14
C ASP A 65 10.97 15.35 -7.23
N ALA A 66 10.04 15.13 -6.31
CA ALA A 66 9.17 13.97 -6.33
C ALA A 66 7.76 14.37 -5.92
N ALA A 67 6.79 13.55 -6.27
CA ALA A 67 5.39 13.81 -5.95
C ALA A 67 5.01 13.28 -4.58
N GLY A 68 5.71 12.26 -4.08
CA GLY A 68 5.38 11.70 -2.78
C GLY A 68 6.34 10.61 -2.35
N LEU A 69 5.97 9.97 -1.23
CA LEU A 69 6.76 8.93 -0.58
C LEU A 69 6.25 7.55 -0.94
N GLY A 70 7.15 6.58 -0.99
CA GLY A 70 6.80 5.19 -1.18
C GLY A 70 7.53 4.31 -0.19
N PHE A 71 6.85 3.27 0.28
CA PHE A 71 7.43 2.27 1.17
C PHE A 71 7.52 0.94 0.42
N VAL A 72 8.67 0.30 0.46
CA VAL A 72 8.91 -0.95 -0.27
C VAL A 72 8.70 -2.15 0.64
N PHE A 73 7.94 -3.14 0.12
CA PHE A 73 7.75 -4.40 0.82
C PHE A 73 8.79 -5.41 0.35
N THR A 74 9.41 -6.12 1.31
CA THR A 74 10.46 -7.10 1.04
C THR A 74 10.19 -8.39 1.80
N ASP A 75 10.94 -9.44 1.45
CA ASP A 75 10.86 -10.70 2.18
C ASP A 75 11.40 -10.59 3.60
N ASP A 76 12.16 -9.54 3.87
CA ASP A 76 12.81 -9.36 5.18
C ASP A 76 11.95 -8.64 6.20
N ASP A 77 10.83 -8.06 5.79
CA ASP A 77 9.93 -7.40 6.72
C ASP A 77 8.68 -8.25 6.95
N PRO A 78 7.93 -7.96 8.03
CA PRO A 78 6.72 -8.73 8.34
C PRO A 78 5.44 -8.15 7.74
N PHE A 79 5.56 -7.19 6.82
CA PHE A 79 4.40 -6.42 6.37
C PHE A 79 3.75 -6.97 5.11
N VAL A 80 2.43 -6.83 5.03
CA VAL A 80 1.65 -7.09 3.83
C VAL A 80 0.83 -5.83 3.55
N GLY A 81 0.86 -5.37 2.32
CA GLY A 81 0.06 -4.23 1.89
C GLY A 81 -1.17 -4.68 1.14
N ILE A 82 -2.30 -4.04 1.42
CA ILE A 82 -3.57 -4.33 0.76
C ILE A 82 -4.02 -3.06 0.05
N ASP A 83 -4.16 -3.14 -1.26
CA ASP A 83 -4.58 -2.03 -2.10
C ASP A 83 -6.02 -2.22 -2.54
N LEU A 84 -6.88 -1.29 -2.19
CA LEU A 84 -8.30 -1.30 -2.53
C LEU A 84 -8.57 -0.14 -3.47
N ASP A 85 -8.92 -0.44 -4.72
CA ASP A 85 -9.12 0.58 -5.74
C ASP A 85 -10.61 0.81 -6.05
N ASP A 86 -10.92 2.00 -6.57
CA ASP A 86 -12.26 2.36 -7.07
C ASP A 86 -13.38 2.03 -6.08
N CYS A 87 -13.14 2.28 -4.80
CA CYS A 87 -14.10 1.93 -3.76
C CYS A 87 -14.49 3.13 -2.89
N ARG A 88 -14.00 4.30 -3.20
CA ARG A 88 -14.30 5.51 -2.43
C ARG A 88 -14.65 6.66 -3.37
N VAL A 89 -15.68 7.41 -2.99
CA VAL A 89 -16.09 8.61 -3.72
C VAL A 89 -15.58 9.81 -2.95
N PRO A 90 -14.53 10.50 -3.44
CA PRO A 90 -13.92 11.59 -2.66
C PRO A 90 -14.87 12.73 -2.34
N GLU A 91 -15.77 13.06 -3.25
CA GLU A 91 -16.69 14.18 -3.09
C GLU A 91 -17.65 14.01 -1.92
N THR A 92 -18.08 12.77 -1.68
CA THR A 92 -19.02 12.47 -0.60
C THR A 92 -18.36 11.71 0.55
N GLU A 93 -17.09 11.32 0.39
CA GLU A 93 -16.34 10.52 1.36
C GLU A 93 -17.06 9.21 1.66
N THR A 94 -17.73 8.64 0.66
CA THR A 94 -18.50 7.40 0.78
C THR A 94 -17.65 6.22 0.34
N THR A 95 -17.75 5.10 1.06
CA THR A 95 -16.99 3.88 0.75
C THR A 95 -17.98 2.78 0.36
N LEU A 96 -17.60 2.00 -0.65
CA LEU A 96 -18.40 0.84 -1.05
C LEU A 96 -18.35 -0.23 0.03
N ASP A 97 -19.45 -0.96 0.18
CA ASP A 97 -19.61 -1.93 1.26
C ASP A 97 -18.53 -2.99 1.31
N TRP A 98 -18.09 -3.48 0.15
CA TRP A 98 -17.07 -4.54 0.13
C TRP A 98 -15.73 -4.04 0.67
N ALA A 99 -15.39 -2.79 0.37
CA ALA A 99 -14.13 -2.21 0.85
C ALA A 99 -14.20 -1.91 2.34
N GLU A 100 -15.35 -1.38 2.79
CA GLU A 100 -15.54 -1.11 4.21
C GLU A 100 -15.42 -2.39 5.02
N ASN A 101 -15.99 -3.48 4.51
CA ASN A 101 -15.90 -4.78 5.16
C ASN A 101 -14.45 -5.27 5.27
N ILE A 102 -13.65 -5.07 4.21
CA ILE A 102 -12.25 -5.47 4.24
C ILE A 102 -11.47 -4.65 5.26
N VAL A 103 -11.68 -3.34 5.27
CA VAL A 103 -10.98 -2.45 6.21
C VAL A 103 -11.33 -2.82 7.65
N GLU A 104 -12.59 -3.10 7.93
CA GLU A 104 -13.02 -3.49 9.27
C GLU A 104 -12.48 -4.85 9.68
N THR A 105 -12.45 -5.79 8.74
CA THR A 105 -11.95 -7.13 9.02
C THR A 105 -10.46 -7.11 9.34
N LEU A 106 -9.69 -6.34 8.58
CA LEU A 106 -8.24 -6.24 8.80
C LEU A 106 -7.89 -5.47 10.06
N ASP A 107 -8.66 -4.45 10.40
CA ASP A 107 -8.49 -3.68 11.64
C ASP A 107 -7.02 -3.36 11.94
N SER A 108 -6.38 -2.66 11.02
CA SER A 108 -5.00 -2.23 11.11
C SER A 108 -4.86 -0.86 10.48
N TYR A 109 -3.64 -0.34 10.45
CA TYR A 109 -3.41 0.99 9.89
C TYR A 109 -3.94 1.09 8.45
N THR A 110 -4.77 2.08 8.20
CA THR A 110 -5.40 2.32 6.89
C THR A 110 -5.28 3.78 6.54
N GLU A 111 -4.94 4.05 5.29
CA GLU A 111 -4.88 5.42 4.79
C GLU A 111 -5.59 5.53 3.45
N ILE A 112 -5.99 6.76 3.10
CA ILE A 112 -6.62 7.04 1.82
C ILE A 112 -5.53 7.10 0.77
N SER A 113 -5.76 6.49 -0.39
CA SER A 113 -4.80 6.49 -1.49
C SER A 113 -4.61 7.89 -2.08
N PRO A 114 -3.52 8.12 -2.84
CA PRO A 114 -3.27 9.46 -3.42
C PRO A 114 -4.38 9.99 -4.30
N SER A 115 -5.08 9.10 -5.01
CA SER A 115 -6.19 9.52 -5.88
C SER A 115 -7.45 9.89 -5.10
N GLY A 116 -7.54 9.46 -3.83
CA GLY A 116 -8.74 9.65 -3.03
C GLY A 116 -9.83 8.64 -3.31
N THR A 117 -9.63 7.74 -4.27
CA THR A 117 -10.67 6.78 -4.70
C THR A 117 -10.50 5.40 -4.08
N GLY A 118 -9.50 5.20 -3.24
CA GLY A 118 -9.26 3.90 -2.64
C GLY A 118 -8.53 4.00 -1.32
N TYR A 119 -8.09 2.84 -0.83
CA TYR A 119 -7.42 2.73 0.47
C TYR A 119 -6.19 1.86 0.37
N HIS A 120 -5.23 2.13 1.23
CA HIS A 120 -4.08 1.27 1.48
C HIS A 120 -4.13 0.81 2.92
N VAL A 121 -4.14 -0.50 3.14
CA VAL A 121 -4.11 -1.08 4.47
C VAL A 121 -2.79 -1.83 4.63
N ILE A 122 -2.17 -1.73 5.80
CA ILE A 122 -0.92 -2.45 6.05
C ILE A 122 -1.10 -3.29 7.31
N VAL A 123 -0.77 -4.57 7.22
CA VAL A 123 -0.85 -5.50 8.34
C VAL A 123 0.47 -6.26 8.47
N ARG A 124 0.64 -6.96 9.58
CA ARG A 124 1.72 -7.93 9.74
C ARG A 124 1.15 -9.32 9.50
N GLY A 125 1.85 -10.10 8.71
CA GLY A 125 1.41 -11.45 8.40
C GLY A 125 2.08 -11.97 7.16
N ASN A 126 1.55 -13.05 6.61
CA ASN A 126 2.04 -13.66 5.38
C ASN A 126 0.87 -13.89 4.44
N LEU A 127 1.11 -13.75 3.15
CA LEU A 127 0.09 -14.04 2.16
C LEU A 127 -0.20 -15.54 2.12
N PRO A 128 -1.46 -15.92 2.16
CA PRO A 128 -1.82 -17.34 2.25
C PRO A 128 -1.73 -18.14 0.95
N GLY A 129 -1.54 -17.47 -0.18
CA GLY A 129 -1.50 -18.18 -1.46
C GLY A 129 -0.74 -17.45 -2.53
N ASP A 130 -0.71 -18.03 -3.72
CA ASP A 130 0.03 -17.46 -4.84
C ASP A 130 -0.70 -16.33 -5.54
N ARG A 131 -2.02 -16.38 -5.53
CA ARG A 131 -2.83 -15.33 -6.17
C ARG A 131 -2.98 -14.17 -5.22
N ASN A 132 -2.60 -12.99 -5.69
CA ASN A 132 -2.61 -11.79 -4.85
C ASN A 132 -3.39 -10.63 -5.46
N ARG A 133 -4.20 -10.89 -6.48
CA ARG A 133 -4.99 -9.84 -7.11
C ARG A 133 -6.28 -10.38 -7.70
N LYS A 134 -7.38 -9.66 -7.47
CA LYS A 134 -8.66 -9.94 -8.11
C LYS A 134 -9.49 -8.67 -8.13
N GLY A 135 -9.82 -8.21 -9.35
CA GLY A 135 -10.58 -6.98 -9.48
C GLY A 135 -9.84 -5.80 -8.90
N ASP A 136 -10.48 -5.10 -7.99
CA ASP A 136 -9.93 -3.91 -7.37
C ASP A 136 -9.20 -4.18 -6.05
N VAL A 137 -8.95 -5.44 -5.71
CA VAL A 137 -8.23 -5.84 -4.51
C VAL A 137 -6.89 -6.44 -4.89
N GLU A 138 -5.82 -5.91 -4.31
CA GLU A 138 -4.47 -6.41 -4.57
C GLU A 138 -3.69 -6.48 -3.27
N LEU A 139 -2.94 -7.59 -3.07
CA LEU A 139 -2.15 -7.81 -1.88
C LEU A 139 -0.69 -7.90 -2.24
N TYR A 140 0.17 -7.22 -1.48
CA TYR A 140 1.60 -7.17 -1.74
C TYR A 140 2.38 -7.65 -0.54
N GLU A 141 3.36 -8.51 -0.76
CA GLU A 141 4.24 -9.00 0.29
C GLU A 141 5.69 -8.64 -0.01
N THR A 142 6.04 -8.52 -1.29
CA THR A 142 7.41 -8.27 -1.72
C THR A 142 7.43 -7.65 -3.12
N ALA A 143 8.54 -7.02 -3.47
CA ALA A 143 8.81 -6.49 -4.80
C ALA A 143 7.82 -5.43 -5.27
N ARG A 144 7.22 -4.70 -4.34
CA ARG A 144 6.27 -3.63 -4.62
C ARG A 144 6.50 -2.47 -3.67
N PHE A 145 6.07 -1.28 -4.05
CA PHE A 145 6.02 -0.17 -3.11
C PHE A 145 4.61 0.40 -3.07
N PHE A 146 4.24 0.84 -1.87
CA PHE A 146 2.99 1.59 -1.68
C PHE A 146 3.31 3.07 -1.67
N THR A 147 2.50 3.86 -2.37
CA THR A 147 2.53 5.29 -2.18
C THR A 147 1.94 5.57 -0.79
N VAL A 148 2.68 6.29 0.05
CA VAL A 148 2.28 6.54 1.43
C VAL A 148 1.82 7.99 1.55
N THR A 149 0.57 8.19 1.93
CA THR A 149 -0.01 9.52 2.02
C THR A 149 -0.07 10.06 3.44
N GLY A 150 -0.10 9.17 4.43
CA GLY A 150 -0.32 9.57 5.81
C GLY A 150 -1.73 10.08 6.08
N ASP A 151 -2.61 9.94 5.10
CA ASP A 151 -4.00 10.40 5.22
C ASP A 151 -4.80 9.31 5.92
N HIS A 152 -4.58 9.20 7.22
CA HIS A 152 -5.11 8.12 8.05
C HIS A 152 -6.64 8.15 8.09
N VAL A 153 -7.24 6.98 7.94
CA VAL A 153 -8.70 6.84 8.01
C VAL A 153 -9.14 6.83 9.47
N GLU A 154 -9.98 7.79 9.82
CA GLU A 154 -10.49 7.91 11.17
C GLU A 154 -11.27 6.65 11.56
N GLY A 155 -11.02 6.18 12.77
CA GLY A 155 -11.65 4.96 13.26
C GLY A 155 -10.83 3.71 13.06
N THR A 156 -9.77 3.77 12.24
CA THR A 156 -8.85 2.64 12.08
C THR A 156 -7.66 2.82 13.00
N PRO A 157 -6.95 1.72 13.34
CA PRO A 157 -5.76 1.84 14.19
C PRO A 157 -4.70 2.75 13.59
N THR A 158 -3.97 3.45 14.44
CA THR A 158 -2.85 4.28 14.00
C THR A 158 -1.56 3.47 13.89
N GLU A 159 -1.59 2.21 14.24
CA GLU A 159 -0.44 1.31 14.21
C GLU A 159 -0.73 0.14 13.29
N ILE A 160 0.34 -0.53 12.86
CA ILE A 160 0.21 -1.74 12.06
C ILE A 160 0.10 -2.91 13.02
N ARG A 161 -0.92 -3.74 12.84
CA ARG A 161 -1.20 -4.86 13.73
C ARG A 161 -1.00 -6.20 13.03
N GLU A 162 -0.71 -7.22 13.83
CA GLU A 162 -0.62 -8.58 13.33
C GLU A 162 -2.04 -9.08 13.04
N ARG A 163 -2.30 -9.47 11.79
CA ARG A 163 -3.65 -9.82 11.34
C ARG A 163 -3.62 -10.99 10.35
N GLU A 164 -2.83 -12.00 10.65
CA GLU A 164 -2.70 -13.12 9.72
C GLU A 164 -4.01 -13.82 9.47
N ASP A 165 -4.81 -14.05 10.51
CA ASP A 165 -6.11 -14.70 10.35
C ASP A 165 -7.08 -13.86 9.51
N ALA A 166 -7.10 -12.55 9.76
CA ALA A 166 -7.94 -11.64 9.00
C ALA A 166 -7.48 -11.58 7.54
N LEU A 167 -6.17 -11.61 7.33
CA LEU A 167 -5.60 -11.60 5.99
C LEU A 167 -6.01 -12.84 5.21
N GLU A 168 -6.01 -14.00 5.86
CA GLU A 168 -6.47 -15.24 5.24
C GLU A 168 -7.95 -15.15 4.85
N THR A 169 -8.75 -14.56 5.72
CA THR A 169 -10.18 -14.38 5.44
C THR A 169 -10.39 -13.48 4.23
N VAL A 170 -9.70 -12.34 4.19
CA VAL A 170 -9.81 -11.40 3.07
C VAL A 170 -9.34 -12.06 1.78
N HIS A 171 -8.23 -12.78 1.83
CA HIS A 171 -7.70 -13.47 0.66
C HIS A 171 -8.71 -14.50 0.13
N ALA A 172 -9.29 -15.31 1.03
CA ALA A 172 -10.23 -16.34 0.64
C ALA A 172 -11.51 -15.77 0.03
N GLU A 173 -11.99 -14.66 0.58
CA GLU A 173 -13.26 -14.08 0.15
C GLU A 173 -13.14 -13.18 -1.07
N HIS A 174 -12.00 -12.53 -1.25
CA HIS A 174 -11.88 -11.49 -2.27
C HIS A 174 -10.81 -11.71 -3.33
N VAL A 175 -9.85 -12.59 -3.09
CA VAL A 175 -8.70 -12.73 -3.98
C VAL A 175 -8.51 -14.13 -4.51
N ALA A 176 -8.74 -15.15 -3.69
CA ALA A 176 -8.50 -16.54 -4.10
C ALA A 176 -9.39 -16.92 -5.29
N PRO A 177 -8.92 -17.84 -6.15
CA PRO A 177 -9.75 -18.32 -7.25
C PRO A 177 -11.06 -18.92 -6.73
N ASP A 178 -12.11 -18.75 -7.50
CA ASP A 178 -13.41 -19.28 -7.10
C ASP A 178 -13.46 -20.79 -7.41
N ASP A 179 -12.90 -21.56 -6.51
CA ASP A 179 -12.81 -23.02 -6.66
C ASP A 179 -14.16 -23.70 -6.66
N ARG A 180 -15.13 -23.06 -6.06
CA ARG A 180 -16.49 -23.63 -6.02
C ARG A 180 -17.10 -23.74 -7.41
N ILE A 181 -16.75 -22.80 -8.29
CA ILE A 181 -17.22 -22.83 -9.66
C ILE A 181 -16.42 -23.86 -10.45
N ALA A 182 -15.12 -23.93 -10.21
CA ALA A 182 -14.25 -24.87 -10.91
C ALA A 182 -14.46 -26.29 -10.42
N GLY A 183 -14.74 -26.46 -9.19
CA GLY A 183 -14.84 -27.77 -8.56
C GLY A 183 -16.24 -28.34 -8.54
N GLY A 184 -17.16 -27.64 -8.96
CA GLY A 184 -18.46 -28.15 -8.93
C GLY A 184 -19.44 -27.51 -9.81
N GLN A 185 -18.64 -27.24 -9.66
CA GLN A 185 -19.18 -26.79 -9.99
C GLN A 185 -19.18 -26.55 -10.25
N SER A 186 -19.19 -26.74 -10.21
CA SER A 186 -18.98 -26.38 -10.07
C SER A 186 -19.02 -26.36 -10.14
#